data_579790f93ee6679b56554a1179542c80
#
_entry.id   579790f93ee6679b56554a1179542c80
#
_cell.length_a   1.000
_cell.length_b   1.000
_cell.length_c   1.000
_cell.angle_alpha   90.00
_cell.angle_beta   90.00
_cell.angle_gamma   90.00
#
_symmetry.space_group_name_H-M   'P 1'
#
loop_
_entity.id
_entity.type
_entity.pdbx_description
1 polymer ?
#
loop_
_entity_poly.entity_id
_entity_poly.type
_entity_poly.pdbx_seq_one_letter_code
_entity_poly.pdbx_strand_id
1 'polypeptide(L)'
;MAPWLSSNYNTILHGTELTSKISQLMWNDCYKISSIEKYPLPWDKRDIDTAMNSWKTHSFEKTWKQEDWDLSLHKAGHIPGAAMLKVDTPEKKILFTGDFDTRNSPLTSGAKPQKVDTLFIEGTYGGRDHPELDLETDKFLHHIESIVDKGGTALIPAFANGRTQDIVMKLHKNAPYLDVHVDGMGKTIAKMQMEHPETLRDPNALRKAWSWCKKVSSKSDKKKALESDVIVSTSGMLQGGPSIWYLNRLRHDMKNEILFTGYQAKDTGGRKLQTEGRVDIFGTDTDIPLQWTSYSFSTHAGHKEIVNFVKQCSAKEVVIYHTDPKEARPHLEKELSELGIEVFCPKNGVSYYLEC
;
A
#
# COMPACT_ATOMS: atom_id res chain seq x y z
N MET A 1 5.83 9.72 -12.59
CA MET A 1 6.71 10.92 -12.72
C MET A 1 8.20 10.57 -12.73
N ALA A 2 8.70 9.59 -11.94
CA ALA A 2 10.13 9.28 -11.91
C ALA A 2 10.74 8.96 -13.29
N PRO A 3 10.10 8.17 -14.21
CA PRO A 3 10.64 8.00 -15.56
C PRO A 3 10.82 9.31 -16.31
N TRP A 4 9.83 10.20 -16.23
CA TRP A 4 9.91 11.51 -16.87
C TRP A 4 11.04 12.38 -16.30
N LEU A 5 11.22 12.39 -14.97
CA LEU A 5 12.30 13.13 -14.30
C LEU A 5 13.68 12.62 -14.71
N SER A 6 13.86 11.30 -14.75
CA SER A 6 15.16 10.70 -15.13
C SER A 6 15.54 11.06 -16.57
N SER A 7 14.58 11.02 -17.50
CA SER A 7 14.86 11.33 -18.91
C SER A 7 15.08 12.82 -19.17
N ASN A 8 14.34 13.70 -18.51
CA ASN A 8 14.38 15.13 -18.83
C ASN A 8 15.42 15.90 -18.00
N TYR A 9 15.82 15.39 -16.85
CA TYR A 9 16.74 16.08 -15.92
C TYR A 9 17.94 15.24 -15.51
N ASN A 10 18.16 14.07 -16.11
CA ASN A 10 19.23 13.14 -15.74
C ASN A 10 19.24 12.80 -14.25
N THR A 11 18.04 12.72 -13.64
CA THR A 11 17.88 12.50 -12.20
C THR A 11 18.27 11.06 -11.85
N ILE A 12 19.15 10.91 -10.86
CA ILE A 12 19.48 9.61 -10.28
C ILE A 12 18.37 9.23 -9.29
N LEU A 13 17.88 8.00 -9.40
CA LEU A 13 16.90 7.45 -8.48
C LEU A 13 17.60 6.63 -7.39
N HIS A 14 17.24 6.83 -6.14
CA HIS A 14 17.75 6.08 -5.00
C HIS A 14 16.62 5.32 -4.32
N GLY A 15 16.85 4.05 -3.95
CA GLY A 15 15.85 3.26 -3.25
C GLY A 15 16.34 1.85 -2.96
N THR A 16 15.47 1.01 -2.37
CA THR A 16 15.78 -0.41 -2.17
C THR A 16 15.71 -1.17 -3.49
N GLU A 17 16.36 -2.31 -3.56
CA GLU A 17 16.32 -3.16 -4.77
C GLU A 17 14.89 -3.65 -5.06
N LEU A 18 14.13 -4.05 -4.02
CA LEU A 18 12.74 -4.45 -4.20
C LEU A 18 11.88 -3.30 -4.74
N THR A 19 12.07 -2.07 -4.25
CA THR A 19 11.36 -0.90 -4.78
C THR A 19 11.66 -0.68 -6.25
N SER A 20 12.92 -0.81 -6.67
CA SER A 20 13.32 -0.73 -8.08
C SER A 20 12.56 -1.73 -8.96
N LYS A 21 12.57 -3.00 -8.58
CA LYS A 21 11.91 -4.08 -9.34
C LYS A 21 10.38 -3.90 -9.42
N ILE A 22 9.75 -3.53 -8.30
CA ILE A 22 8.30 -3.29 -8.26
C ILE A 22 7.94 -2.04 -9.08
N SER A 23 8.73 -0.97 -8.99
CA SER A 23 8.52 0.25 -9.79
C SER A 23 8.58 -0.06 -11.28
N GLN A 24 9.56 -0.82 -11.73
CA GLN A 24 9.67 -1.27 -13.13
C GLN A 24 8.43 -2.05 -13.58
N LEU A 25 7.97 -3.00 -12.75
CA LEU A 25 6.75 -3.78 -13.02
C LEU A 25 5.53 -2.86 -13.16
N MET A 26 5.34 -1.94 -12.20
CA MET A 26 4.19 -1.04 -12.16
C MET A 26 4.21 -0.02 -13.31
N TRP A 27 5.37 0.54 -13.67
CA TRP A 27 5.48 1.46 -14.81
C TRP A 27 5.19 0.76 -16.14
N ASN A 28 5.70 -0.46 -16.34
CA ASN A 28 5.39 -1.25 -17.53
C ASN A 28 3.89 -1.61 -17.62
N ASP A 29 3.25 -1.93 -16.49
CA ASP A 29 1.80 -2.19 -16.45
C ASP A 29 1.01 -0.91 -16.76
N CYS A 30 1.35 0.22 -16.14
CA CYS A 30 0.76 1.52 -16.42
C CYS A 30 0.89 1.91 -17.91
N TYR A 31 2.06 1.75 -18.50
CA TYR A 31 2.30 2.00 -19.92
C TYR A 31 1.43 1.11 -20.82
N LYS A 32 1.34 -0.18 -20.48
CA LYS A 32 0.48 -1.13 -21.19
C LYS A 32 -1.00 -0.74 -21.12
N ILE A 33 -1.50 -0.39 -19.93
CA ILE A 33 -2.89 0.04 -19.72
C ILE A 33 -3.16 1.32 -20.50
N SER A 34 -2.29 2.34 -20.43
CA SER A 34 -2.46 3.59 -21.16
C SER A 34 -2.53 3.37 -22.67
N SER A 35 -1.73 2.42 -23.18
CA SER A 35 -1.75 2.07 -24.61
C SER A 35 -3.06 1.39 -25.03
N ILE A 36 -3.67 0.59 -24.17
CA ILE A 36 -4.95 -0.08 -24.41
C ILE A 36 -6.11 0.90 -24.32
N GLU A 37 -6.13 1.71 -23.26
CA GLU A 37 -7.20 2.66 -22.96
C GLU A 37 -7.03 4.01 -23.66
N LYS A 38 -5.92 4.21 -24.35
CA LYS A 38 -5.60 5.39 -25.18
C LYS A 38 -5.59 6.73 -24.41
N TYR A 39 -5.15 6.72 -23.14
CA TYR A 39 -4.86 7.97 -22.44
C TYR A 39 -3.35 8.28 -22.45
N PRO A 40 -2.96 9.57 -22.59
CA PRO A 40 -1.55 9.94 -22.71
C PRO A 40 -0.84 9.80 -21.35
N LEU A 41 0.41 9.30 -21.41
CA LEU A 41 1.37 9.41 -20.29
C LEU A 41 2.41 10.49 -20.65
N PRO A 42 2.97 11.19 -19.65
CA PRO A 42 4.06 12.15 -19.88
C PRO A 42 5.42 11.47 -20.11
N TRP A 43 5.47 10.14 -20.17
CA TRP A 43 6.66 9.32 -20.38
C TRP A 43 6.33 8.07 -21.19
N ASP A 44 7.35 7.49 -21.83
CA ASP A 44 7.24 6.29 -22.65
C ASP A 44 8.11 5.13 -22.12
N LYS A 45 8.27 4.07 -22.91
CA LYS A 45 9.07 2.91 -22.55
C LYS A 45 10.56 3.22 -22.41
N ARG A 46 11.10 4.16 -23.22
CA ARG A 46 12.51 4.57 -23.15
C ARG A 46 12.80 5.31 -21.86
N ASP A 47 11.82 6.10 -21.39
CA ASP A 47 11.91 6.81 -20.11
C ASP A 47 11.95 5.82 -18.94
N ILE A 48 11.21 4.70 -19.02
CA ILE A 48 11.31 3.62 -18.03
C ILE A 48 12.73 3.03 -18.03
N ASP A 49 13.27 2.71 -19.21
CA ASP A 49 14.63 2.15 -19.33
C ASP A 49 15.68 3.14 -18.79
N THR A 50 15.55 4.43 -19.09
CA THR A 50 16.41 5.50 -18.57
C THR A 50 16.34 5.55 -17.02
N ALA A 51 15.14 5.52 -16.45
CA ALA A 51 14.93 5.53 -15.02
C ALA A 51 15.56 4.31 -14.34
N MET A 52 15.41 3.13 -14.94
CA MET A 52 16.02 1.90 -14.42
C MET A 52 17.55 1.93 -14.46
N ASN A 53 18.13 2.48 -15.54
CA ASN A 53 19.58 2.63 -15.69
C ASN A 53 20.16 3.68 -14.72
N SER A 54 19.37 4.68 -14.32
CA SER A 54 19.78 5.69 -13.36
C SER A 54 19.58 5.26 -11.89
N TRP A 55 18.99 4.09 -11.63
CA TRP A 55 18.68 3.63 -10.29
C TRP A 55 19.92 3.17 -9.51
N LYS A 56 20.09 3.71 -8.30
CA LYS A 56 21.08 3.25 -7.32
C LYS A 56 20.37 2.58 -6.14
N THR A 57 20.73 1.33 -5.91
CA THR A 57 20.15 0.54 -4.81
C THR A 57 20.92 0.72 -3.52
N HIS A 58 20.20 0.83 -2.41
CA HIS A 58 20.76 0.93 -1.07
C HIS A 58 20.08 -0.08 -0.13
N SER A 59 20.90 -0.69 0.73
CA SER A 59 20.41 -1.54 1.80
C SER A 59 19.90 -0.69 2.96
N PHE A 60 18.91 -1.19 3.70
CA PHE A 60 18.46 -0.56 4.92
C PHE A 60 19.60 -0.38 5.93
N GLU A 61 19.57 0.72 6.66
CA GLU A 61 20.48 1.07 7.75
C GLU A 61 21.96 1.18 7.31
N LYS A 62 22.22 1.28 6.00
CA LYS A 62 23.54 1.57 5.44
C LYS A 62 23.59 3.00 4.96
N THR A 63 24.62 3.71 5.43
CA THR A 63 24.88 5.10 5.06
C THR A 63 25.63 5.17 3.73
N TRP A 64 25.25 6.14 2.89
CA TRP A 64 26.04 6.55 1.74
C TRP A 64 26.18 8.06 1.73
N LYS A 65 27.19 8.56 1.02
CA LYS A 65 27.43 9.99 0.89
C LYS A 65 26.85 10.54 -0.41
N GLN A 66 26.27 11.73 -0.29
CA GLN A 66 25.92 12.57 -1.42
C GLN A 66 26.44 13.98 -1.10
N GLU A 67 27.53 14.38 -1.76
CA GLU A 67 28.28 15.58 -1.38
C GLU A 67 28.71 15.50 0.09
N ASP A 68 28.38 16.50 0.91
CA ASP A 68 28.70 16.54 2.33
C ASP A 68 27.62 15.91 3.24
N TRP A 69 26.58 15.31 2.65
CA TRP A 69 25.47 14.71 3.38
C TRP A 69 25.64 13.21 3.55
N ASP A 70 25.26 12.71 4.71
CA ASP A 70 25.13 11.30 4.98
C ASP A 70 23.66 10.90 4.89
N LEU A 71 23.36 9.95 3.98
CA LEU A 71 22.01 9.48 3.73
C LEU A 71 21.85 8.02 4.15
N SER A 72 20.67 7.64 4.65
CA SER A 72 20.35 6.26 4.97
C SER A 72 18.87 5.95 4.79
N LEU A 73 18.55 4.71 4.41
CA LEU A 73 17.19 4.21 4.32
C LEU A 73 16.83 3.41 5.56
N HIS A 74 15.65 3.64 6.10
CA HIS A 74 15.07 2.92 7.24
C HIS A 74 13.73 2.34 6.86
N LYS A 75 13.34 1.17 7.42
CA LYS A 75 12.04 0.54 7.11
C LYS A 75 10.88 1.46 7.48
N ALA A 76 9.98 1.70 6.53
CA ALA A 76 8.81 2.55 6.74
C ALA A 76 7.60 1.78 7.33
N GLY A 77 7.61 0.44 7.32
CA GLY A 77 6.51 -0.38 7.86
C GLY A 77 5.27 -0.46 6.97
N HIS A 78 5.17 0.37 5.95
CA HIS A 78 4.00 0.45 5.06
C HIS A 78 3.83 -0.79 4.17
N ILE A 79 4.78 -1.05 3.31
CA ILE A 79 4.85 -2.23 2.42
C ILE A 79 6.29 -2.72 2.29
N PRO A 80 6.55 -3.97 1.87
CA PRO A 80 7.91 -4.44 1.66
C PRO A 80 8.69 -3.57 0.67
N GLY A 81 9.88 -3.16 1.08
CA GLY A 81 10.74 -2.27 0.31
C GLY A 81 10.53 -0.78 0.56
N ALA A 82 9.39 -0.36 1.13
CA ALA A 82 9.15 1.02 1.51
C ALA A 82 10.16 1.50 2.55
N ALA A 83 10.68 2.71 2.35
CA ALA A 83 11.75 3.26 3.16
C ALA A 83 11.48 4.70 3.57
N MET A 84 11.80 5.02 4.81
CA MET A 84 12.03 6.37 5.28
C MET A 84 13.45 6.79 4.86
N LEU A 85 13.62 8.02 4.42
CA LEU A 85 14.93 8.59 4.09
C LEU A 85 15.40 9.50 5.22
N LYS A 86 16.53 9.16 5.85
CA LYS A 86 17.22 10.04 6.77
C LYS A 86 18.37 10.73 6.05
N VAL A 87 18.48 12.04 6.27
CA VAL A 87 19.51 12.91 5.71
C VAL A 87 20.19 13.64 6.87
N ASP A 88 21.45 13.36 7.08
CA ASP A 88 22.30 14.04 8.06
C ASP A 88 23.20 15.04 7.30
N THR A 89 22.89 16.33 7.40
CA THR A 89 23.72 17.42 6.88
C THR A 89 24.65 17.91 7.99
N PRO A 90 25.65 18.78 7.69
CA PRO A 90 26.46 19.41 8.72
C PRO A 90 25.65 20.19 9.76
N GLU A 91 24.51 20.78 9.35
CA GLU A 91 23.70 21.68 10.19
C GLU A 91 22.51 20.97 10.84
N LYS A 92 21.81 20.08 10.10
CA LYS A 92 20.55 19.48 10.53
C LYS A 92 20.45 18.00 10.19
N LYS A 93 19.68 17.28 11.01
CA LYS A 93 19.21 15.91 10.72
C LYS A 93 17.75 15.95 10.30
N ILE A 94 17.45 15.38 9.17
CA ILE A 94 16.12 15.41 8.54
C ILE A 94 15.64 13.98 8.29
N LEU A 95 14.37 13.72 8.54
CA LEU A 95 13.72 12.44 8.20
C LEU A 95 12.50 12.68 7.31
N PHE A 96 12.42 11.95 6.22
CA PHE A 96 11.24 11.84 5.36
C PHE A 96 10.62 10.46 5.56
N THR A 97 9.39 10.37 6.07
CA THR A 97 8.78 9.07 6.36
C THR A 97 8.32 8.32 5.10
N GLY A 98 7.95 9.03 4.03
CA GLY A 98 7.05 8.44 3.05
C GLY A 98 5.76 8.01 3.73
N ASP A 99 4.99 7.14 3.10
CA ASP A 99 3.88 6.45 3.77
C ASP A 99 4.47 5.45 4.77
N PHE A 100 4.01 5.46 6.02
CA PHE A 100 4.61 4.66 7.09
C PHE A 100 3.57 4.09 8.06
N ASP A 101 3.94 3.02 8.73
CA ASP A 101 3.19 2.44 9.84
C ASP A 101 4.15 2.01 10.96
N THR A 102 3.82 2.31 12.21
CA THR A 102 4.62 1.89 13.37
C THR A 102 4.24 0.52 13.90
N ARG A 103 3.09 0.00 13.47
CA ARG A 103 2.59 -1.32 13.87
C ARG A 103 3.27 -2.43 13.07
N ASN A 104 3.43 -3.57 13.71
CA ASN A 104 3.83 -4.77 12.99
C ASN A 104 2.63 -5.39 12.28
N SER A 105 2.77 -5.64 10.98
CA SER A 105 1.86 -6.53 10.23
C SER A 105 2.45 -7.95 10.13
N PRO A 106 1.73 -8.96 9.66
CA PRO A 106 2.34 -10.23 9.28
C PRO A 106 3.50 -10.08 8.28
N LEU A 107 3.39 -9.12 7.38
CA LEU A 107 4.28 -8.93 6.24
C LEU A 107 5.47 -8.00 6.55
N THR A 108 5.24 -6.90 7.28
CA THR A 108 6.24 -5.84 7.53
C THR A 108 6.44 -5.58 9.02
N SER A 109 7.67 -5.25 9.39
CA SER A 109 7.96 -4.67 10.71
C SER A 109 7.64 -3.19 10.70
N GLY A 110 7.05 -2.68 11.78
CA GLY A 110 6.75 -1.27 11.93
C GLY A 110 7.98 -0.37 11.87
N ALA A 111 7.78 0.86 11.43
CA ALA A 111 8.79 1.89 11.37
C ALA A 111 9.34 2.19 12.77
N LYS A 112 10.66 2.40 12.86
CA LYS A 112 11.33 2.79 14.10
C LYS A 112 11.69 4.28 14.03
N PRO A 113 11.41 5.06 15.09
CA PRO A 113 11.72 6.48 15.11
C PRO A 113 13.24 6.71 15.02
N GLN A 114 13.61 7.79 14.35
CA GLN A 114 14.98 8.29 14.23
C GLN A 114 15.06 9.66 14.87
N LYS A 115 16.11 9.93 15.66
CA LYS A 115 16.34 11.24 16.26
C LYS A 115 16.74 12.22 15.17
N VAL A 116 15.95 13.28 14.99
CA VAL A 116 16.13 14.29 13.94
C VAL A 116 15.69 15.67 14.42
N ASP A 117 16.15 16.71 13.75
CA ASP A 117 15.76 18.09 14.02
C ASP A 117 14.45 18.42 13.29
N THR A 118 14.35 18.02 12.02
CA THR A 118 13.19 18.25 11.16
C THR A 118 12.61 16.93 10.67
N LEU A 119 11.29 16.78 10.78
CA LEU A 119 10.57 15.58 10.37
C LEU A 119 9.53 15.91 9.30
N PHE A 120 9.68 15.35 8.10
CA PHE A 120 8.65 15.32 7.08
C PHE A 120 7.82 14.05 7.26
N ILE A 121 6.52 14.20 7.58
CA ILE A 121 5.65 13.08 7.96
C ILE A 121 4.32 13.12 7.23
N GLU A 122 3.83 11.94 6.83
CA GLU A 122 2.49 11.80 6.28
C GLU A 122 1.41 11.96 7.36
N GLY A 123 0.22 12.39 6.96
CA GLY A 123 -0.90 12.63 7.86
C GLY A 123 -2.21 12.01 7.38
N THR A 124 -2.19 10.88 6.67
CA THR A 124 -3.38 10.25 6.07
C THR A 124 -4.50 10.00 7.07
N TYR A 125 -4.15 9.56 8.28
CA TYR A 125 -5.11 9.24 9.34
C TYR A 125 -5.14 10.26 10.49
N GLY A 126 -4.77 11.51 10.24
CA GLY A 126 -4.93 12.58 11.22
C GLY A 126 -6.38 12.63 11.77
N GLY A 127 -6.52 12.67 13.09
CA GLY A 127 -7.82 12.65 13.78
C GLY A 127 -8.51 11.28 13.82
N ARG A 128 -7.90 10.21 13.30
CA ARG A 128 -8.48 8.86 13.28
C ARG A 128 -7.47 7.83 13.73
N ASP A 129 -7.89 6.94 14.64
CA ASP A 129 -7.12 5.77 15.04
C ASP A 129 -7.62 4.51 14.34
N HIS A 130 -6.79 3.50 14.31
CA HIS A 130 -7.17 2.17 13.82
C HIS A 130 -7.73 1.31 14.95
N PRO A 131 -8.64 0.37 14.64
CA PRO A 131 -9.00 -0.68 15.60
C PRO A 131 -7.78 -1.56 15.87
N GLU A 132 -7.85 -2.29 16.99
CA GLU A 132 -6.84 -3.32 17.30
C GLU A 132 -6.80 -4.38 16.19
N LEU A 133 -5.60 -4.65 15.69
CA LEU A 133 -5.40 -5.47 14.48
C LEU A 133 -5.89 -6.91 14.64
N ASP A 134 -5.69 -7.50 15.83
CA ASP A 134 -6.12 -8.88 16.11
C ASP A 134 -7.65 -8.96 16.18
N LEU A 135 -8.32 -8.02 16.85
CA LEU A 135 -9.77 -7.94 16.88
C LEU A 135 -10.39 -7.73 15.51
N GLU A 136 -9.79 -6.91 14.69
CA GLU A 136 -10.25 -6.68 13.30
C GLU A 136 -10.02 -7.92 12.43
N THR A 137 -8.94 -8.64 12.67
CA THR A 137 -8.64 -9.92 12.01
C THR A 137 -9.66 -10.99 12.38
N ASP A 138 -10.01 -11.10 13.66
CA ASP A 138 -11.00 -12.08 14.14
C ASP A 138 -12.38 -11.82 13.53
N LYS A 139 -12.83 -10.55 13.51
CA LYS A 139 -14.09 -10.17 12.84
C LYS A 139 -14.09 -10.54 11.36
N PHE A 140 -12.98 -10.27 10.68
CA PHE A 140 -12.82 -10.59 9.27
C PHE A 140 -12.90 -12.09 9.00
N LEU A 141 -12.27 -12.92 9.81
CA LEU A 141 -12.28 -14.38 9.70
C LEU A 141 -13.66 -14.97 9.97
N HIS A 142 -14.32 -14.57 11.06
CA HIS A 142 -15.67 -15.01 11.38
C HIS A 142 -16.66 -14.64 10.27
N HIS A 143 -16.49 -13.49 9.62
CA HIS A 143 -17.32 -13.11 8.50
C HIS A 143 -17.09 -14.02 7.30
N ILE A 144 -15.83 -14.34 6.96
CA ILE A 144 -15.52 -15.30 5.89
C ILE A 144 -16.17 -16.65 6.19
N GLU A 145 -16.02 -17.18 7.41
CA GLU A 145 -16.65 -18.43 7.84
C GLU A 145 -18.18 -18.39 7.63
N SER A 146 -18.82 -17.28 8.00
CA SER A 146 -20.27 -17.13 7.82
C SER A 146 -20.70 -17.12 6.34
N ILE A 147 -19.86 -16.64 5.43
CA ILE A 147 -20.09 -16.69 3.98
C ILE A 147 -19.97 -18.13 3.47
N VAL A 148 -18.91 -18.82 3.89
CA VAL A 148 -18.61 -20.20 3.50
C VAL A 148 -19.69 -21.17 4.03
N ASP A 149 -20.14 -21.00 5.25
CA ASP A 149 -21.22 -21.81 5.85
C ASP A 149 -22.55 -21.70 5.08
N LYS A 150 -22.80 -20.57 4.41
CA LYS A 150 -23.94 -20.37 3.52
C LYS A 150 -23.69 -20.94 2.12
N GLY A 151 -22.51 -21.51 1.85
CA GLY A 151 -22.07 -22.00 0.53
C GLY A 151 -21.76 -20.86 -0.44
N GLY A 152 -21.32 -19.70 0.05
CA GLY A 152 -20.88 -18.56 -0.73
C GLY A 152 -19.36 -18.47 -0.84
N THR A 153 -18.88 -17.55 -1.67
CA THR A 153 -17.48 -17.20 -1.88
C THR A 153 -17.22 -15.77 -1.40
N ALA A 154 -16.20 -15.57 -0.58
CA ALA A 154 -15.72 -14.25 -0.20
C ALA A 154 -14.78 -13.68 -1.27
N LEU A 155 -15.20 -12.62 -1.99
CA LEU A 155 -14.33 -11.87 -2.89
C LEU A 155 -13.60 -10.77 -2.11
N ILE A 156 -12.27 -10.82 -2.12
CA ILE A 156 -11.41 -9.85 -1.44
C ILE A 156 -10.62 -9.06 -2.50
N PRO A 157 -11.11 -7.90 -2.94
CA PRO A 157 -10.32 -6.99 -3.75
C PRO A 157 -9.12 -6.47 -2.94
N ALA A 158 -7.92 -6.70 -3.44
CA ALA A 158 -6.69 -6.38 -2.72
C ALA A 158 -5.65 -5.66 -3.60
N PHE A 159 -4.91 -4.73 -3.01
CA PHE A 159 -3.76 -4.13 -3.69
C PHE A 159 -2.69 -5.19 -3.97
N ALA A 160 -2.05 -5.07 -5.12
CA ALA A 160 -1.07 -6.04 -5.59
C ALA A 160 0.18 -6.11 -4.71
N ASN A 161 0.62 -4.94 -4.19
CA ASN A 161 1.78 -4.85 -3.30
C ASN A 161 1.33 -4.64 -1.85
N GLY A 162 1.71 -5.55 -0.99
CA GLY A 162 1.45 -5.54 0.44
C GLY A 162 0.14 -6.23 0.82
N ARG A 163 -1.02 -5.71 0.42
CA ARG A 163 -2.33 -6.18 0.88
C ARG A 163 -2.64 -7.63 0.48
N THR A 164 -2.40 -8.00 -0.76
CA THR A 164 -2.62 -9.39 -1.24
C THR A 164 -1.84 -10.39 -0.38
N GLN A 165 -0.58 -10.12 -0.12
CA GLN A 165 0.30 -11.00 0.65
C GLN A 165 -0.06 -11.02 2.12
N ASP A 166 -0.37 -9.86 2.71
CA ASP A 166 -0.79 -9.73 4.11
C ASP A 166 -2.08 -10.52 4.40
N ILE A 167 -3.08 -10.42 3.54
CA ILE A 167 -4.34 -11.19 3.66
C ILE A 167 -4.09 -12.68 3.55
N VAL A 168 -3.28 -13.12 2.58
CA VAL A 168 -2.94 -14.56 2.42
C VAL A 168 -2.22 -15.10 3.66
N MET A 169 -1.30 -14.31 4.26
CA MET A 169 -0.63 -14.70 5.51
C MET A 169 -1.60 -14.79 6.70
N LYS A 170 -2.56 -13.86 6.81
CA LYS A 170 -3.60 -13.88 7.86
C LYS A 170 -4.49 -15.12 7.72
N LEU A 171 -4.96 -15.40 6.50
CA LEU A 171 -5.80 -16.57 6.22
C LEU A 171 -5.04 -17.88 6.52
N HIS A 172 -3.82 -18.03 6.03
CA HIS A 172 -3.01 -19.22 6.31
C HIS A 172 -2.77 -19.46 7.78
N LYS A 173 -2.48 -18.39 8.55
CA LYS A 173 -2.19 -18.50 9.99
C LYS A 173 -3.40 -18.93 10.80
N ASN A 174 -4.58 -18.39 10.48
CA ASN A 174 -5.74 -18.47 11.36
C ASN A 174 -6.86 -19.42 10.82
N ALA A 175 -6.93 -19.62 9.50
CA ALA A 175 -7.95 -20.45 8.85
C ALA A 175 -7.36 -21.30 7.71
N PRO A 176 -6.36 -22.17 8.00
CA PRO A 176 -5.65 -22.95 6.97
C PRO A 176 -6.53 -24.01 6.28
N TYR A 177 -7.73 -24.25 6.77
CA TYR A 177 -8.73 -25.17 6.18
C TYR A 177 -9.47 -24.55 4.99
N LEU A 178 -9.44 -23.23 4.81
CA LEU A 178 -10.13 -22.55 3.71
C LEU A 178 -9.47 -22.83 2.35
N ASP A 179 -10.28 -22.98 1.34
CA ASP A 179 -9.82 -23.01 -0.06
C ASP A 179 -9.62 -21.59 -0.58
N VAL A 180 -8.37 -21.15 -0.66
CA VAL A 180 -8.00 -19.76 -1.01
C VAL A 180 -7.32 -19.69 -2.36
N HIS A 181 -7.90 -18.92 -3.28
CA HIS A 181 -7.34 -18.66 -4.60
C HIS A 181 -6.84 -17.21 -4.71
N VAL A 182 -5.67 -17.04 -5.35
CA VAL A 182 -5.05 -15.71 -5.58
C VAL A 182 -4.92 -15.46 -7.07
N ASP A 183 -5.41 -14.29 -7.53
CA ASP A 183 -5.27 -13.86 -8.94
C ASP A 183 -4.80 -12.42 -9.09
N GLY A 184 -4.14 -12.15 -10.20
CA GLY A 184 -3.63 -10.83 -10.58
C GLY A 184 -2.15 -10.61 -10.26
N MET A 185 -1.73 -9.35 -10.34
CA MET A 185 -0.32 -8.93 -10.23
C MET A 185 0.30 -9.23 -8.86
N GLY A 186 -0.51 -9.36 -7.81
CA GLY A 186 -0.07 -9.74 -6.47
C GLY A 186 0.78 -11.03 -6.45
N LYS A 187 0.56 -11.95 -7.42
CA LYS A 187 1.36 -13.17 -7.58
C LYS A 187 2.81 -12.87 -7.96
N THR A 188 3.02 -11.98 -8.90
CA THR A 188 4.36 -11.57 -9.35
C THR A 188 5.08 -10.82 -8.24
N ILE A 189 4.39 -9.91 -7.56
CA ILE A 189 4.95 -9.12 -6.47
C ILE A 189 5.32 -10.01 -5.28
N ALA A 190 4.51 -11.00 -4.91
CA ALA A 190 4.86 -11.93 -3.85
C ALA A 190 6.14 -12.71 -4.15
N LYS A 191 6.37 -13.11 -5.42
CA LYS A 191 7.63 -13.75 -5.83
C LYS A 191 8.80 -12.79 -5.63
N MET A 192 8.69 -11.54 -6.09
CA MET A 192 9.72 -10.52 -5.89
C MET A 192 10.01 -10.29 -4.41
N GLN A 193 8.99 -10.21 -3.55
CA GLN A 193 9.15 -10.03 -2.10
C GLN A 193 9.90 -11.22 -1.46
N MET A 194 9.61 -12.45 -1.88
CA MET A 194 10.30 -13.65 -1.38
C MET A 194 11.77 -13.73 -1.83
N GLU A 195 12.13 -13.07 -2.92
CA GLU A 195 13.51 -12.89 -3.39
C GLU A 195 14.28 -11.83 -2.59
N HIS A 196 13.55 -10.96 -1.84
CA HIS A 196 14.09 -9.87 -1.01
C HIS A 196 13.68 -10.01 0.48
N PRO A 197 14.13 -11.10 1.16
CA PRO A 197 13.72 -11.42 2.53
C PRO A 197 14.06 -10.33 3.56
N GLU A 198 15.06 -9.50 3.29
CA GLU A 198 15.47 -8.37 4.15
C GLU A 198 14.39 -7.29 4.30
N THR A 199 13.44 -7.26 3.37
CA THR A 199 12.31 -6.30 3.38
C THR A 199 11.11 -6.82 4.20
N LEU A 200 11.11 -8.10 4.54
CA LEU A 200 10.00 -8.78 5.20
C LEU A 200 10.23 -8.88 6.71
N ARG A 201 9.13 -9.00 7.46
CA ARG A 201 9.16 -9.32 8.88
C ARG A 201 9.42 -10.81 9.13
N ASP A 202 8.69 -11.67 8.43
CA ASP A 202 8.84 -13.12 8.48
C ASP A 202 8.79 -13.72 7.06
N PRO A 203 9.95 -13.85 6.41
CA PRO A 203 10.05 -14.42 5.07
C PRO A 203 9.56 -15.87 4.98
N ASN A 204 9.74 -16.65 6.05
CA ASN A 204 9.33 -18.06 6.08
C ASN A 204 7.81 -18.20 6.20
N ALA A 205 7.17 -17.34 6.99
CA ALA A 205 5.71 -17.31 7.08
C ALA A 205 5.09 -16.95 5.74
N LEU A 206 5.65 -15.96 5.01
CA LEU A 206 5.19 -15.63 3.67
C LEU A 206 5.35 -16.82 2.70
N ARG A 207 6.52 -17.50 2.70
CA ARG A 207 6.72 -18.67 1.83
C ARG A 207 5.73 -19.80 2.12
N LYS A 208 5.46 -20.08 3.40
CA LYS A 208 4.48 -21.10 3.79
C LYS A 208 3.07 -20.73 3.34
N ALA A 209 2.62 -19.51 3.63
CA ALA A 209 1.32 -19.01 3.22
C ALA A 209 1.17 -19.00 1.68
N TRP A 210 2.23 -18.62 0.99
CA TRP A 210 2.25 -18.61 -0.47
C TRP A 210 2.23 -20.00 -1.08
N SER A 211 2.86 -21.00 -0.46
CA SER A 211 2.79 -22.41 -0.90
C SER A 211 1.41 -23.02 -0.66
N TRP A 212 0.74 -22.59 0.39
CA TRP A 212 -0.58 -23.08 0.77
C TRP A 212 -1.70 -22.59 -0.17
N CYS A 213 -1.77 -21.29 -0.51
CA CYS A 213 -2.81 -20.77 -1.38
C CYS A 213 -2.66 -21.24 -2.83
N LYS A 214 -3.77 -21.33 -3.56
CA LYS A 214 -3.81 -21.69 -4.98
C LYS A 214 -3.64 -20.45 -5.86
N LYS A 215 -2.67 -20.49 -6.78
CA LYS A 215 -2.40 -19.39 -7.72
C LYS A 215 -3.12 -19.64 -9.02
N VAL A 216 -3.98 -18.73 -9.41
CA VAL A 216 -4.71 -18.78 -10.68
C VAL A 216 -3.75 -18.46 -11.83
N SER A 217 -3.49 -19.40 -12.71
CA SER A 217 -2.57 -19.28 -13.85
C SER A 217 -3.23 -19.57 -15.21
N SER A 218 -4.41 -20.18 -15.21
CA SER A 218 -5.14 -20.57 -16.42
C SER A 218 -6.61 -20.17 -16.37
N LYS A 219 -7.30 -20.27 -17.52
CA LYS A 219 -8.75 -20.10 -17.56
C LYS A 219 -9.50 -21.18 -16.76
N SER A 220 -8.94 -22.39 -16.67
CA SER A 220 -9.46 -23.45 -15.83
C SER A 220 -9.37 -23.11 -14.35
N ASP A 221 -8.20 -22.61 -13.89
CA ASP A 221 -8.03 -22.20 -12.51
C ASP A 221 -8.99 -21.06 -12.14
N LYS A 222 -9.20 -20.11 -13.07
CA LYS A 222 -10.20 -19.04 -12.89
C LYS A 222 -11.62 -19.55 -12.64
N LYS A 223 -12.01 -20.63 -13.33
CA LYS A 223 -13.33 -21.24 -13.11
C LYS A 223 -13.39 -21.95 -11.76
N LYS A 224 -12.33 -22.70 -11.40
CA LYS A 224 -12.25 -23.36 -10.09
C LYS A 224 -12.28 -22.35 -8.93
N ALA A 225 -11.66 -21.20 -9.11
CA ALA A 225 -11.68 -20.15 -8.10
C ALA A 225 -13.11 -19.63 -7.79
N LEU A 226 -14.05 -19.71 -8.74
CA LEU A 226 -15.45 -19.31 -8.50
C LEU A 226 -16.20 -20.27 -7.54
N GLU A 227 -15.66 -21.44 -7.29
CA GLU A 227 -16.20 -22.48 -6.40
C GLU A 227 -15.40 -22.58 -5.10
N SER A 228 -14.44 -21.67 -4.87
CA SER A 228 -13.60 -21.65 -3.67
C SER A 228 -14.21 -20.82 -2.54
N ASP A 229 -13.72 -21.02 -1.33
CA ASP A 229 -14.15 -20.26 -0.15
C ASP A 229 -13.78 -18.78 -0.26
N VAL A 230 -12.55 -18.50 -0.75
CA VAL A 230 -12.00 -17.15 -0.78
C VAL A 230 -11.25 -16.88 -2.09
N ILE A 231 -11.53 -15.73 -2.70
CA ILE A 231 -10.75 -15.20 -3.83
C ILE A 231 -10.09 -13.89 -3.43
N VAL A 232 -8.76 -13.86 -3.35
CA VAL A 232 -7.98 -12.63 -3.18
C VAL A 232 -7.50 -12.17 -4.56
N SER A 233 -7.95 -10.99 -5.00
CA SER A 233 -7.72 -10.57 -6.39
C SER A 233 -7.42 -9.07 -6.54
N THR A 234 -6.57 -8.72 -7.51
CA THR A 234 -6.33 -7.32 -7.89
C THR A 234 -7.31 -6.85 -8.98
N SER A 235 -7.76 -5.60 -9.04
CA SER A 235 -7.35 -4.44 -8.25
C SER A 235 -8.19 -4.27 -6.98
N GLY A 236 -7.54 -3.69 -5.95
CA GLY A 236 -8.15 -3.48 -4.64
C GLY A 236 -9.26 -2.44 -4.59
N MET A 237 -9.33 -1.54 -5.59
CA MET A 237 -10.35 -0.50 -5.71
C MET A 237 -11.36 -0.75 -6.83
N LEU A 238 -11.44 -1.97 -7.36
CA LEU A 238 -12.36 -2.36 -8.45
C LEU A 238 -12.27 -1.45 -9.70
N GLN A 239 -11.05 -1.04 -10.07
CA GLN A 239 -10.81 -0.20 -11.25
C GLN A 239 -10.38 -1.03 -12.48
N GLY A 240 -10.55 -2.34 -12.46
CA GLY A 240 -10.16 -3.25 -13.53
C GLY A 240 -9.56 -4.55 -13.00
N GLY A 241 -8.83 -5.25 -13.87
CA GLY A 241 -8.14 -6.48 -13.54
C GLY A 241 -9.06 -7.67 -13.22
N PRO A 242 -8.49 -8.72 -12.61
CA PRO A 242 -9.26 -9.94 -12.32
C PRO A 242 -10.40 -9.72 -11.34
N SER A 243 -10.32 -8.76 -10.39
CA SER A 243 -11.41 -8.49 -9.42
C SER A 243 -12.74 -8.21 -10.11
N ILE A 244 -12.75 -7.40 -11.18
CA ILE A 244 -13.94 -7.08 -11.97
C ILE A 244 -14.47 -8.34 -12.68
N TRP A 245 -13.57 -9.20 -13.16
CA TRP A 245 -13.98 -10.45 -13.80
C TRP A 245 -14.69 -11.40 -12.82
N TYR A 246 -14.17 -11.53 -11.59
CA TYR A 246 -14.80 -12.33 -10.54
C TYR A 246 -16.10 -11.70 -10.08
N LEU A 247 -16.10 -10.40 -9.81
CA LEU A 247 -17.30 -9.67 -9.40
C LEU A 247 -18.46 -9.85 -10.38
N ASN A 248 -18.21 -9.75 -11.70
CA ASN A 248 -19.22 -9.95 -12.73
C ASN A 248 -19.88 -11.32 -12.69
N ARG A 249 -19.19 -12.34 -12.19
CA ARG A 249 -19.72 -13.72 -12.12
C ARG A 249 -20.37 -14.01 -10.79
N LEU A 250 -19.75 -13.58 -9.72
CA LEU A 250 -20.24 -13.83 -8.37
C LEU A 250 -21.50 -13.03 -8.03
N ARG A 251 -21.73 -11.88 -8.68
CA ARG A 251 -22.86 -10.98 -8.40
C ARG A 251 -24.26 -11.58 -8.59
N HIS A 252 -24.36 -12.74 -9.17
CA HIS A 252 -25.64 -13.42 -9.44
C HIS A 252 -26.06 -14.40 -8.33
N ASP A 253 -25.20 -14.68 -7.35
CA ASP A 253 -25.53 -15.48 -6.19
C ASP A 253 -25.30 -14.66 -4.91
N MET A 254 -26.40 -14.36 -4.20
CA MET A 254 -26.43 -13.53 -3.01
C MET A 254 -25.77 -14.17 -1.79
N LYS A 255 -25.28 -15.41 -1.89
CA LYS A 255 -24.45 -16.04 -0.85
C LYS A 255 -23.03 -15.48 -0.86
N ASN A 256 -22.58 -14.95 -2.00
CA ASN A 256 -21.27 -14.35 -2.16
C ASN A 256 -21.25 -12.94 -1.56
N GLU A 257 -20.12 -12.53 -1.03
CA GLU A 257 -19.95 -11.19 -0.47
C GLU A 257 -18.60 -10.59 -0.87
N ILE A 258 -18.52 -9.24 -0.80
CA ILE A 258 -17.30 -8.49 -1.10
C ILE A 258 -16.72 -7.97 0.21
N LEU A 259 -15.45 -8.32 0.49
CA LEU A 259 -14.76 -7.87 1.70
C LEU A 259 -13.61 -6.92 1.32
N PHE A 260 -13.85 -5.62 1.47
CA PHE A 260 -12.80 -4.61 1.27
C PHE A 260 -11.82 -4.62 2.44
N THR A 261 -10.55 -4.63 2.14
CA THR A 261 -9.47 -4.66 3.14
C THR A 261 -8.59 -3.41 3.12
N GLY A 262 -9.05 -2.35 2.47
CA GLY A 262 -8.37 -1.08 2.33
C GLY A 262 -9.31 0.05 1.93
N TYR A 263 -8.79 1.26 2.03
CA TYR A 263 -9.51 2.48 1.66
C TYR A 263 -9.96 2.44 0.20
N GLN A 264 -11.17 2.93 -0.05
CA GLN A 264 -11.71 3.10 -1.40
C GLN A 264 -11.70 4.60 -1.73
N ALA A 265 -10.78 4.99 -2.61
CA ALA A 265 -10.61 6.40 -2.97
C ALA A 265 -11.80 6.93 -3.78
N LYS A 266 -12.01 8.24 -3.72
CA LYS A 266 -12.97 8.93 -4.57
C LYS A 266 -12.72 8.58 -6.04
N ASP A 267 -13.78 8.51 -6.83
CA ASP A 267 -13.75 8.20 -8.27
C ASP A 267 -13.21 6.81 -8.61
N THR A 268 -13.26 5.85 -7.68
CA THR A 268 -12.92 4.43 -7.91
C THR A 268 -14.18 3.55 -7.94
N GLY A 269 -14.06 2.40 -8.60
CA GLY A 269 -15.17 1.41 -8.67
C GLY A 269 -15.61 0.90 -7.30
N GLY A 270 -14.66 0.70 -6.38
CA GLY A 270 -14.98 0.30 -5.01
C GLY A 270 -15.72 1.40 -4.24
N ARG A 271 -15.34 2.67 -4.42
CA ARG A 271 -16.08 3.78 -3.79
C ARG A 271 -17.48 3.92 -4.37
N LYS A 272 -17.62 3.82 -5.70
CA LYS A 272 -18.90 3.84 -6.38
C LYS A 272 -19.82 2.70 -5.90
N LEU A 273 -19.27 1.50 -5.70
CA LEU A 273 -20.01 0.40 -5.11
C LEU A 273 -20.54 0.75 -3.71
N GLN A 274 -19.71 1.34 -2.87
CA GLN A 274 -20.08 1.70 -1.49
C GLN A 274 -21.14 2.79 -1.42
N THR A 275 -21.18 3.71 -2.38
CA THR A 275 -22.08 4.88 -2.36
C THR A 275 -23.34 4.70 -3.20
N GLU A 276 -23.24 3.92 -4.29
CA GLU A 276 -24.31 3.82 -5.30
C GLU A 276 -24.77 2.39 -5.55
N GLY A 277 -24.06 1.36 -5.02
CA GLY A 277 -24.34 -0.05 -5.31
C GLY A 277 -23.97 -0.48 -6.74
N ARG A 278 -23.14 0.30 -7.43
CA ARG A 278 -22.82 0.12 -8.86
C ARG A 278 -21.32 0.10 -9.11
N VAL A 279 -20.92 -0.63 -10.15
CA VAL A 279 -19.51 -0.66 -10.64
C VAL A 279 -19.52 -0.69 -12.17
N ASP A 280 -18.51 -0.05 -12.78
CA ASP A 280 -18.26 -0.26 -14.21
C ASP A 280 -17.69 -1.66 -14.44
N ILE A 281 -18.41 -2.48 -15.20
CA ILE A 281 -17.97 -3.80 -15.61
C ILE A 281 -17.80 -3.82 -17.14
N PHE A 282 -16.54 -3.77 -17.56
CA PHE A 282 -16.16 -3.77 -18.98
C PHE A 282 -16.84 -2.65 -19.81
N GLY A 283 -16.90 -1.43 -19.28
CA GLY A 283 -17.51 -0.29 -19.91
C GLY A 283 -19.04 -0.18 -19.73
N THR A 284 -19.62 -1.04 -18.90
CA THR A 284 -21.06 -1.00 -18.58
C THR A 284 -21.28 -0.72 -17.11
N ASP A 285 -21.98 0.36 -16.80
CA ASP A 285 -22.39 0.69 -15.43
C ASP A 285 -23.42 -0.35 -14.95
N THR A 286 -23.03 -1.12 -13.93
CA THR A 286 -23.71 -2.36 -13.55
C THR A 286 -24.10 -2.36 -12.10
N ASP A 287 -25.35 -2.72 -11.78
CA ASP A 287 -25.81 -2.94 -10.42
C ASP A 287 -25.16 -4.18 -9.79
N ILE A 288 -24.70 -4.01 -8.56
CA ILE A 288 -24.07 -5.07 -7.77
C ILE A 288 -24.93 -5.33 -6.53
N PRO A 289 -25.78 -6.36 -6.55
CA PRO A 289 -26.66 -6.65 -5.42
C PRO A 289 -25.96 -7.34 -4.24
N LEU A 290 -24.68 -7.71 -4.39
CA LEU A 290 -23.91 -8.36 -3.33
C LEU A 290 -23.74 -7.46 -2.12
N GLN A 291 -23.79 -8.05 -0.95
CA GLN A 291 -23.37 -7.39 0.27
C GLN A 291 -21.87 -7.12 0.25
N TRP A 292 -21.46 -6.05 0.91
CA TRP A 292 -20.05 -5.72 1.09
C TRP A 292 -19.79 -5.22 2.51
N THR A 293 -18.60 -5.49 2.99
CA THR A 293 -18.09 -5.01 4.28
C THR A 293 -16.67 -4.51 4.12
N SER A 294 -16.29 -3.49 4.88
CA SER A 294 -14.94 -2.94 4.90
C SER A 294 -14.25 -3.23 6.22
N TYR A 295 -13.00 -3.67 6.13
CA TYR A 295 -12.12 -3.97 7.25
C TYR A 295 -10.92 -3.02 7.26
N SER A 296 -10.52 -2.59 8.43
CA SER A 296 -9.44 -1.63 8.63
C SER A 296 -8.08 -2.32 8.77
N PHE A 297 -7.52 -2.76 7.65
CA PHE A 297 -6.15 -3.28 7.58
C PHE A 297 -5.16 -2.27 6.99
N SER A 298 -5.39 -0.98 7.20
CA SER A 298 -4.47 0.06 6.72
C SER A 298 -3.05 -0.17 7.22
N THR A 299 -2.09 0.17 6.38
CA THR A 299 -0.65 0.18 6.68
C THR A 299 -0.09 1.61 6.73
N HIS A 300 -0.95 2.58 7.02
CA HIS A 300 -0.58 3.93 7.41
C HIS A 300 -0.76 4.07 8.93
N ALA A 301 0.09 4.82 9.58
CA ALA A 301 -0.01 5.09 11.01
C ALA A 301 -1.31 5.84 11.34
N GLY A 302 -1.97 5.48 12.44
CA GLY A 302 -3.10 6.19 12.99
C GLY A 302 -2.69 7.48 13.69
N HIS A 303 -3.66 8.31 14.08
CA HIS A 303 -3.39 9.62 14.67
C HIS A 303 -2.45 9.55 15.89
N LYS A 304 -2.78 8.71 16.87
CA LYS A 304 -1.94 8.54 18.07
C LYS A 304 -0.55 8.00 17.74
N GLU A 305 -0.45 7.11 16.75
CA GLU A 305 0.82 6.55 16.31
C GLU A 305 1.69 7.61 15.66
N ILE A 306 1.11 8.49 14.82
CA ILE A 306 1.80 9.64 14.22
C ILE A 306 2.35 10.56 15.32
N VAL A 307 1.50 10.99 16.26
CA VAL A 307 1.91 11.88 17.35
C VAL A 307 3.01 11.25 18.23
N ASN A 308 2.86 9.97 18.56
CA ASN A 308 3.88 9.23 19.33
C ASN A 308 5.19 9.09 18.55
N PHE A 309 5.14 8.86 17.25
CA PHE A 309 6.33 8.77 16.40
C PHE A 309 7.07 10.11 16.37
N VAL A 310 6.37 11.23 16.21
CA VAL A 310 6.95 12.59 16.28
C VAL A 310 7.65 12.81 17.62
N LYS A 311 6.99 12.52 18.74
CA LYS A 311 7.61 12.63 20.08
C LYS A 311 8.87 11.79 20.21
N GLN A 312 8.85 10.56 19.70
CA GLN A 312 10.00 9.66 19.76
C GLN A 312 11.14 10.09 18.83
N CYS A 313 10.85 10.76 17.72
CA CYS A 313 11.88 11.36 16.87
C CYS A 313 12.55 12.57 17.52
N SER A 314 11.92 13.19 18.54
CA SER A 314 12.38 14.43 19.19
C SER A 314 12.55 15.59 18.22
N ALA A 315 11.79 15.61 17.14
CA ALA A 315 11.81 16.66 16.14
C ALA A 315 11.28 17.97 16.74
N LYS A 316 11.94 19.08 16.41
CA LYS A 316 11.51 20.43 16.79
C LYS A 316 10.59 21.02 15.72
N GLU A 317 10.84 20.67 14.47
CA GLU A 317 10.10 21.11 13.30
C GLU A 317 9.44 19.89 12.63
N VAL A 318 8.16 20.00 12.31
CA VAL A 318 7.38 18.94 11.64
C VAL A 318 6.70 19.49 10.41
N VAL A 319 6.96 18.90 9.27
CA VAL A 319 6.31 19.21 7.99
C VAL A 319 5.31 18.12 7.68
N ILE A 320 4.00 18.45 7.71
CA ILE A 320 2.93 17.49 7.43
C ILE A 320 2.60 17.55 5.94
N TYR A 321 2.69 16.40 5.27
CA TYR A 321 2.29 16.23 3.87
C TYR A 321 1.39 15.01 3.71
N HIS A 322 0.90 14.71 2.50
CA HIS A 322 0.04 13.58 2.20
C HIS A 322 -1.10 13.43 3.22
N THR A 323 -1.88 14.49 3.39
CA THR A 323 -2.97 14.57 4.36
C THR A 323 -4.15 15.33 3.77
N ASP A 324 -5.36 14.95 4.16
CA ASP A 324 -6.55 15.73 3.82
C ASP A 324 -6.51 17.08 4.54
N PRO A 325 -6.58 18.21 3.80
CA PRO A 325 -6.41 19.55 4.39
C PRO A 325 -7.56 19.98 5.27
N LYS A 326 -8.73 19.33 5.20
CA LYS A 326 -9.94 19.70 5.95
C LYS A 326 -10.25 18.72 7.07
N GLU A 327 -10.05 17.42 6.81
CA GLU A 327 -10.47 16.37 7.73
C GLU A 327 -9.34 15.86 8.63
N ALA A 328 -8.13 15.69 8.11
CA ALA A 328 -7.04 15.06 8.86
C ALA A 328 -6.01 16.07 9.41
N ARG A 329 -5.56 17.00 8.56
CA ARG A 329 -4.52 17.98 8.91
C ARG A 329 -4.78 18.78 10.17
N PRO A 330 -5.97 19.39 10.38
CA PRO A 330 -6.22 20.26 11.54
C PRO A 330 -6.04 19.57 12.89
N HIS A 331 -6.32 18.28 12.96
CA HIS A 331 -6.15 17.49 14.20
C HIS A 331 -4.67 17.31 14.55
N LEU A 332 -3.84 16.97 13.56
CA LEU A 332 -2.39 16.83 13.78
C LEU A 332 -1.72 18.17 14.07
N GLU A 333 -2.05 19.20 13.31
CA GLU A 333 -1.50 20.55 13.49
C GLU A 333 -1.78 21.08 14.90
N LYS A 334 -3.02 20.92 15.38
CA LYS A 334 -3.41 21.32 16.72
C LYS A 334 -2.63 20.57 17.79
N GLU A 335 -2.66 19.23 17.78
CA GLU A 335 -2.06 18.44 18.85
C GLU A 335 -0.53 18.59 18.89
N LEU A 336 0.14 18.63 17.73
CA LEU A 336 1.59 18.82 17.67
C LEU A 336 2.00 20.22 18.13
N SER A 337 1.22 21.27 17.78
CA SER A 337 1.46 22.63 18.25
C SER A 337 1.28 22.77 19.77
N GLU A 338 0.28 22.11 20.35
CA GLU A 338 0.06 22.06 21.82
C GLU A 338 1.23 21.37 22.56
N LEU A 339 2.00 20.54 21.87
CA LEU A 339 3.23 19.92 22.38
C LEU A 339 4.47 20.83 22.24
N GLY A 340 4.31 22.06 21.73
CA GLY A 340 5.41 23.00 21.51
C GLY A 340 6.26 22.68 20.29
N ILE A 341 5.76 21.90 19.36
CA ILE A 341 6.42 21.55 18.10
C ILE A 341 6.03 22.58 17.04
N GLU A 342 7.01 23.07 16.28
CA GLU A 342 6.76 23.94 15.14
C GLU A 342 6.23 23.13 13.97
N VAL A 343 5.01 23.44 13.49
CA VAL A 343 4.31 22.65 12.49
C VAL A 343 4.13 23.43 11.20
N PHE A 344 4.58 22.85 10.10
CA PHE A 344 4.45 23.39 8.75
C PHE A 344 3.51 22.51 7.92
N CYS A 345 2.58 23.15 7.22
CA CYS A 345 1.64 22.49 6.30
C CYS A 345 1.79 23.11 4.90
N PRO A 346 2.76 22.68 4.10
CA PRO A 346 3.08 23.32 2.82
C PRO A 346 1.93 23.18 1.81
N LYS A 347 1.80 24.18 0.96
CA LYS A 347 0.87 24.16 -0.18
C LYS A 347 1.62 23.75 -1.44
N ASN A 348 0.99 22.98 -2.30
CA ASN A 348 1.57 22.59 -3.57
C ASN A 348 1.93 23.83 -4.42
N GLY A 349 3.11 23.82 -5.04
CA GLY A 349 3.59 24.89 -5.90
C GLY A 349 4.11 26.13 -5.18
N VAL A 350 4.21 26.10 -3.84
CA VAL A 350 4.78 27.20 -3.02
C VAL A 350 6.12 26.74 -2.48
N SER A 351 7.15 27.60 -2.61
CA SER A 351 8.45 27.36 -2.00
C SER A 351 8.45 27.83 -0.54
N TYR A 352 9.02 27.02 0.32
CA TYR A 352 9.22 27.30 1.73
C TYR A 352 10.69 27.15 2.09
N TYR A 353 11.19 28.00 2.96
CA TYR A 353 12.52 27.92 3.53
C TYR A 353 12.38 27.50 4.99
N LEU A 354 13.04 26.42 5.37
CA LEU A 354 13.21 26.05 6.76
C LEU A 354 14.47 26.75 7.27
N GLU A 355 14.39 27.42 8.42
CA GLU A 355 15.57 28.05 8.99
C GLU A 355 16.60 27.00 9.39
N CYS A 356 17.86 27.26 9.04
CA CYS A 356 18.99 26.39 9.35
C CYS A 356 19.48 26.60 10.79
#